data_9d4eae43deab0cb348672817a985d24e
#
_entry.id   9d4eae43deab0cb348672817a985d24e
#
_cell.length_a   1.000
_cell.length_b   1.000
_cell.length_c   1.000
_cell.angle_alpha   90.00
_cell.angle_beta   90.00
_cell.angle_gamma   90.00
#
_symmetry.space_group_name_H-M   'P 1'
#
loop_
_entity.id
_entity.type
_entity.pdbx_description
1 polymer ?
#
loop_
_entity_poly.entity_id
_entity_poly.type
_entity_poly.pdbx_seq_one_letter_code
_entity_poly.pdbx_strand_id
1 'polypeptide(L)'
;QFTFNSDISGAYLDANSVYQTLTGVLDMGNYTASLRLQSDTVLADVTKSQIVGKFGRISTYTTKTTSNSNRNTNIDLSCQAINGYKVAPGDTFSFNQATGQRTAAKGYKEATAISGGQSVPEVGGGVCQTSSTLFNAVARANLEIVYRSPHAWPSSYVQKGMDATVNWPN
;
A
#
# COMPACT_ATOMS: atom_id res chain seq x y z
N GLN A 1 3.02 1.13 -7.99
CA GLN A 1 4.48 1.36 -8.01
C GLN A 1 4.82 2.36 -6.90
N PHE A 2 5.77 2.02 -6.03
CA PHE A 2 6.27 2.96 -5.00
C PHE A 2 7.33 3.87 -5.62
N THR A 3 7.24 5.15 -5.28
CA THR A 3 8.28 6.14 -5.60
C THR A 3 8.97 6.57 -4.31
N PHE A 4 10.27 6.75 -4.37
CA PHE A 4 11.08 7.16 -3.22
C PHE A 4 11.70 8.52 -3.51
N ASN A 5 11.43 9.49 -2.65
CA ASN A 5 12.10 10.79 -2.71
C ASN A 5 13.58 10.63 -2.33
N SER A 6 14.41 11.52 -2.85
CA SER A 6 15.81 11.61 -2.40
C SER A 6 15.83 12.10 -0.95
N ASP A 7 16.75 11.59 -0.17
CA ASP A 7 17.10 12.15 1.12
C ASP A 7 17.72 13.54 0.94
N ILE A 8 17.47 14.41 1.91
CA ILE A 8 17.98 15.79 1.93
C ILE A 8 18.93 15.88 3.12
N SER A 9 20.19 16.22 2.82
CA SER A 9 21.17 16.52 3.87
C SER A 9 20.95 17.92 4.42
N GLY A 10 21.05 18.05 5.73
CA GLY A 10 21.06 19.34 6.42
C GLY A 10 22.45 19.93 6.50
N ALA A 11 22.54 21.16 7.00
CA ALA A 11 23.79 21.82 7.37
C ALA A 11 23.74 22.18 8.86
N TYR A 12 24.83 21.93 9.56
CA TYR A 12 25.02 22.28 10.96
C TYR A 12 26.15 23.29 11.10
N LEU A 13 25.91 24.34 11.87
CA LEU A 13 26.94 25.32 12.28
C LEU A 13 27.24 25.08 13.75
N ASP A 14 28.48 24.74 14.07
CA ASP A 14 28.92 24.69 15.46
C ASP A 14 29.03 26.10 16.06
N ALA A 15 28.18 26.38 17.07
CA ALA A 15 28.11 27.68 17.70
C ALA A 15 29.43 28.10 18.35
N ASN A 16 30.22 27.18 18.90
CA ASN A 16 31.48 27.49 19.51
C ASN A 16 32.52 27.88 18.44
N SER A 17 32.57 27.18 17.33
CA SER A 17 33.44 27.52 16.19
C SER A 17 33.10 28.88 15.60
N VAL A 18 31.80 29.19 15.46
CA VAL A 18 31.33 30.50 15.02
C VAL A 18 31.75 31.58 15.99
N TYR A 19 31.56 31.38 17.29
CA TYR A 19 31.93 32.32 18.34
C TYR A 19 33.43 32.59 18.37
N GLN A 20 34.27 31.55 18.31
CA GLN A 20 35.74 31.71 18.27
C GLN A 20 36.19 32.46 17.03
N THR A 21 35.62 32.19 15.87
CA THR A 21 35.92 32.87 14.62
C THR A 21 35.56 34.39 14.73
N LEU A 22 34.43 34.70 15.28
CA LEU A 22 33.97 36.07 15.47
C LEU A 22 34.85 36.83 16.46
N THR A 23 35.13 36.25 17.63
CA THR A 23 35.96 36.90 18.68
C THR A 23 37.36 37.14 18.18
N GLY A 24 37.99 36.16 17.50
CA GLY A 24 39.33 36.33 16.95
C GLY A 24 39.45 37.47 15.94
N VAL A 25 38.41 37.73 15.13
CA VAL A 25 38.42 38.86 14.19
C VAL A 25 38.19 40.20 14.90
N LEU A 26 37.31 40.21 15.90
CA LEU A 26 37.04 41.41 16.72
C LEU A 26 38.27 41.82 17.55
N ASP A 27 38.97 40.85 18.14
CA ASP A 27 40.17 41.07 18.93
C ASP A 27 41.32 41.64 18.10
N MET A 28 41.32 41.36 16.78
CA MET A 28 42.23 41.99 15.83
C MET A 28 41.82 43.40 15.40
N GLY A 29 40.72 43.94 15.92
CA GLY A 29 40.20 45.27 15.57
C GLY A 29 39.56 45.38 14.18
N ASN A 30 39.25 44.23 13.54
CA ASN A 30 38.66 44.22 12.20
C ASN A 30 37.13 44.11 12.26
N TYR A 31 36.47 45.26 12.50
CA TYR A 31 35.01 45.32 12.67
C TYR A 31 34.23 45.31 11.34
N THR A 32 34.89 45.30 10.21
CA THR A 32 34.28 45.30 8.87
C THR A 32 34.56 44.01 8.09
N ALA A 33 35.11 43.00 8.75
CA ALA A 33 35.44 41.71 8.11
C ALA A 33 34.18 40.97 7.62
N SER A 34 34.27 40.43 6.42
CA SER A 34 33.31 39.43 5.92
C SER A 34 33.78 38.03 6.27
N LEU A 35 33.00 37.30 7.05
CA LEU A 35 33.32 35.98 7.50
C LEU A 35 32.55 34.89 6.71
N ARG A 36 33.26 33.90 6.22
CA ARG A 36 32.64 32.70 5.66
C ARG A 36 32.66 31.62 6.72
N LEU A 37 31.48 31.30 7.22
CA LEU A 37 31.31 30.24 8.21
C LEU A 37 31.36 28.86 7.53
N GLN A 38 32.06 27.93 8.15
CA GLN A 38 32.11 26.54 7.73
C GLN A 38 30.91 25.81 8.36
N SER A 39 30.21 25.04 7.56
CA SER A 39 29.12 24.19 8.06
C SER A 39 29.45 22.73 7.80
N ASP A 40 29.10 21.88 8.74
CA ASP A 40 29.15 20.43 8.59
C ASP A 40 27.88 19.91 7.95
N THR A 41 28.01 18.88 7.13
CA THR A 41 26.86 18.22 6.51
C THR A 41 26.25 17.24 7.49
N VAL A 42 24.96 17.39 7.80
CA VAL A 42 24.18 16.43 8.57
C VAL A 42 23.44 15.53 7.59
N LEU A 43 23.81 14.26 7.59
CA LEU A 43 23.13 13.26 6.76
C LEU A 43 21.75 12.90 7.35
N ALA A 44 20.82 12.50 6.50
CA ALA A 44 19.56 11.94 6.95
C ALA A 44 19.79 10.65 7.74
N ASP A 45 19.10 10.48 8.87
CA ASP A 45 19.17 9.25 9.70
C ASP A 45 18.79 8.00 8.91
N VAL A 46 17.84 8.16 7.97
CA VAL A 46 17.41 7.10 7.06
C VAL A 46 17.54 7.59 5.63
N THR A 47 18.42 6.96 4.88
CA THR A 47 18.66 7.31 3.47
C THR A 47 17.71 6.57 2.53
N LYS A 48 17.49 7.15 1.35
CA LYS A 48 16.71 6.50 0.28
C LYS A 48 17.25 5.10 -0.04
N SER A 49 18.54 4.91 -0.10
CA SER A 49 19.16 3.61 -0.39
C SER A 49 18.84 2.55 0.65
N GLN A 50 18.81 2.94 1.92
CA GLN A 50 18.42 2.04 3.02
C GLN A 50 16.93 1.65 2.95
N ILE A 51 16.06 2.58 2.56
CA ILE A 51 14.63 2.29 2.38
C ILE A 51 14.42 1.38 1.17
N VAL A 52 14.97 1.75 0.01
CA VAL A 52 14.83 0.98 -1.24
C VAL A 52 15.32 -0.46 -1.08
N GLY A 53 16.42 -0.67 -0.36
CA GLY A 53 16.97 -2.00 -0.10
C GLY A 53 16.06 -2.91 0.76
N LYS A 54 15.12 -2.32 1.50
CA LYS A 54 14.14 -3.06 2.33
C LYS A 54 12.81 -3.29 1.63
N PHE A 55 12.59 -2.69 0.46
CA PHE A 55 11.37 -2.83 -0.31
C PHE A 55 11.50 -3.91 -1.38
N GLY A 56 10.55 -4.84 -1.38
CA GLY A 56 10.50 -5.88 -2.38
C GLY A 56 9.09 -6.44 -2.54
N ARG A 57 8.83 -7.04 -3.70
CA ARG A 57 7.60 -7.80 -3.90
C ARG A 57 7.75 -9.17 -3.26
N ILE A 58 7.01 -9.41 -2.16
CA ILE A 58 7.06 -10.66 -1.42
C ILE A 58 6.24 -11.77 -2.06
N SER A 59 5.17 -11.43 -2.81
CA SER A 59 4.32 -12.39 -3.49
C SER A 59 3.60 -11.78 -4.68
N THR A 60 3.07 -12.66 -5.54
CA THR A 60 2.17 -12.31 -6.64
C THR A 60 1.23 -13.46 -6.94
N TYR A 61 0.00 -13.13 -7.33
CA TYR A 61 -0.98 -14.07 -7.85
C TYR A 61 -1.88 -13.37 -8.85
N THR A 62 -2.30 -14.08 -9.88
CA THR A 62 -3.15 -13.54 -10.94
C THR A 62 -4.26 -14.51 -11.31
N THR A 63 -5.42 -13.98 -11.63
CA THR A 63 -6.54 -14.74 -12.18
C THR A 63 -7.03 -14.07 -13.46
N LYS A 64 -7.57 -14.86 -14.40
CA LYS A 64 -8.14 -14.34 -15.64
C LYS A 64 -9.60 -13.96 -15.41
N THR A 65 -9.99 -12.77 -15.87
CA THR A 65 -11.37 -12.33 -15.88
C THR A 65 -12.13 -12.86 -17.10
N THR A 66 -13.43 -12.69 -17.15
CA THR A 66 -14.29 -13.03 -18.28
C THR A 66 -14.48 -11.83 -19.21
N SER A 67 -15.23 -12.03 -20.31
CA SER A 67 -15.59 -10.93 -21.22
C SER A 67 -16.75 -10.06 -20.72
N ASN A 68 -17.36 -10.35 -19.57
CA ASN A 68 -18.47 -9.58 -19.00
C ASN A 68 -17.97 -8.22 -18.46
N SER A 69 -18.36 -7.13 -19.12
CA SER A 69 -17.91 -5.78 -18.81
C SER A 69 -18.33 -5.31 -17.41
N ASN A 70 -19.59 -5.58 -17.00
CA ASN A 70 -20.08 -5.20 -15.68
C ASN A 70 -19.29 -5.89 -14.57
N ARG A 71 -19.04 -7.19 -14.74
CA ARG A 71 -18.24 -7.97 -13.81
C ARG A 71 -16.80 -7.45 -13.73
N ASN A 72 -16.21 -7.10 -14.85
CA ASN A 72 -14.86 -6.55 -14.90
C ASN A 72 -14.79 -5.16 -14.25
N THR A 73 -15.82 -4.32 -14.43
CA THR A 73 -15.94 -3.05 -13.70
C THR A 73 -15.94 -3.26 -12.18
N ASN A 74 -16.68 -4.27 -11.68
CA ASN A 74 -16.74 -4.59 -10.25
C ASN A 74 -15.37 -5.07 -9.71
N ILE A 75 -14.68 -5.90 -10.48
CA ILE A 75 -13.33 -6.36 -10.16
C ILE A 75 -12.37 -5.19 -10.09
N ASP A 76 -12.39 -4.31 -11.09
CA ASP A 76 -11.55 -3.11 -11.17
C ASP A 76 -11.77 -2.18 -9.96
N LEU A 77 -13.03 -1.87 -9.63
CA LEU A 77 -13.37 -1.03 -8.48
C LEU A 77 -12.85 -1.63 -7.16
N SER A 78 -13.00 -2.94 -6.99
CA SER A 78 -12.50 -3.61 -5.79
C SER A 78 -10.97 -3.67 -5.76
N CYS A 79 -10.30 -3.84 -6.89
CA CYS A 79 -8.84 -3.75 -7.01
C CYS A 79 -8.34 -2.33 -6.68
N GLN A 80 -9.01 -1.29 -7.18
CA GLN A 80 -8.67 0.10 -6.88
C GLN A 80 -8.81 0.41 -5.38
N ALA A 81 -9.86 -0.10 -4.74
CA ALA A 81 -10.11 0.13 -3.31
C ALA A 81 -9.02 -0.47 -2.40
N ILE A 82 -8.39 -1.57 -2.81
CA ILE A 82 -7.30 -2.21 -2.04
C ILE A 82 -5.91 -1.80 -2.52
N ASN A 83 -5.82 -1.13 -3.66
CA ASN A 83 -4.53 -0.72 -4.22
C ASN A 83 -3.85 0.33 -3.35
N GLY A 84 -2.60 0.08 -2.98
CA GLY A 84 -1.83 0.97 -2.12
C GLY A 84 -2.23 0.93 -0.64
N TYR A 85 -3.12 0.01 -0.22
CA TYR A 85 -3.45 -0.16 1.19
C TYR A 85 -2.21 -0.53 1.99
N LYS A 86 -1.99 0.15 3.10
CA LYS A 86 -0.84 -0.06 3.99
C LYS A 86 -1.29 -0.80 5.23
N VAL A 87 -0.58 -1.87 5.56
CA VAL A 87 -0.79 -2.66 6.77
C VAL A 87 0.49 -2.57 7.59
N ALA A 88 0.42 -2.06 8.81
CA ALA A 88 1.56 -2.01 9.69
C ALA A 88 1.85 -3.39 10.30
N PRO A 89 3.07 -3.64 10.80
CA PRO A 89 3.37 -4.87 11.51
C PRO A 89 2.41 -5.10 12.68
N GLY A 90 1.77 -6.28 12.73
CA GLY A 90 0.78 -6.64 13.75
C GLY A 90 -0.67 -6.23 13.43
N ASP A 91 -0.90 -5.42 12.41
CA ASP A 91 -2.24 -5.02 12.00
C ASP A 91 -2.93 -6.09 11.15
N THR A 92 -4.25 -6.07 11.15
CA THR A 92 -5.09 -6.95 10.34
C THR A 92 -5.72 -6.17 9.19
N PHE A 93 -5.57 -6.68 7.96
CA PHE A 93 -6.29 -6.19 6.79
C PHE A 93 -7.66 -6.85 6.69
N SER A 94 -8.72 -6.05 6.49
CA SER A 94 -10.05 -6.55 6.15
C SER A 94 -10.45 -6.11 4.74
N PHE A 95 -10.73 -7.07 3.88
CA PHE A 95 -11.19 -6.80 2.51
C PHE A 95 -12.49 -5.99 2.51
N ASN A 96 -13.45 -6.35 3.36
CA ASN A 96 -14.71 -5.64 3.46
C ASN A 96 -14.57 -4.21 4.00
N GLN A 97 -13.68 -3.98 4.96
CA GLN A 97 -13.41 -2.62 5.44
C GLN A 97 -12.74 -1.77 4.34
N ALA A 98 -11.80 -2.34 3.59
CA ALA A 98 -11.11 -1.63 2.52
C ALA A 98 -12.03 -1.27 1.35
N THR A 99 -12.91 -2.19 0.92
CA THR A 99 -13.83 -1.96 -0.20
C THR A 99 -15.14 -1.28 0.22
N GLY A 100 -15.57 -1.51 1.45
CA GLY A 100 -16.89 -1.13 1.95
C GLY A 100 -18.03 -1.85 1.22
N GLN A 101 -19.26 -1.39 1.45
CA GLN A 101 -20.43 -1.89 0.73
C GLN A 101 -20.33 -1.63 -0.77
N ARG A 102 -20.62 -2.64 -1.57
CA ARG A 102 -20.63 -2.59 -3.03
C ARG A 102 -21.99 -2.10 -3.50
N THR A 103 -22.10 -0.80 -3.81
CA THR A 103 -23.38 -0.16 -4.19
C THR A 103 -23.29 0.41 -5.60
N ALA A 104 -24.45 0.56 -6.26
CA ALA A 104 -24.54 1.24 -7.55
C ALA A 104 -24.03 2.69 -7.49
N ALA A 105 -24.22 3.38 -6.37
CA ALA A 105 -23.71 4.74 -6.14
C ALA A 105 -22.17 4.83 -6.18
N LYS A 106 -21.48 3.74 -5.81
CA LYS A 106 -20.03 3.62 -5.94
C LYS A 106 -19.57 3.14 -7.32
N GLY A 107 -20.50 2.97 -8.28
CA GLY A 107 -20.20 2.52 -9.64
C GLY A 107 -20.25 1.02 -9.85
N TYR A 108 -20.53 0.22 -8.80
CA TYR A 108 -20.70 -1.22 -8.96
C TYR A 108 -21.95 -1.53 -9.81
N LYS A 109 -21.84 -2.55 -10.64
CA LYS A 109 -22.84 -2.98 -11.61
C LYS A 109 -23.45 -4.32 -11.23
N GLU A 110 -24.65 -4.58 -11.70
CA GLU A 110 -25.20 -5.92 -11.66
C GLU A 110 -24.40 -6.87 -12.55
N ALA A 111 -23.96 -7.96 -11.97
CA ALA A 111 -23.32 -9.07 -12.66
C ALA A 111 -23.62 -10.37 -11.92
N THR A 112 -23.35 -11.48 -12.56
CA THR A 112 -23.59 -12.80 -12.00
C THR A 112 -22.81 -13.01 -10.70
N ALA A 113 -23.51 -13.32 -9.62
CA ALA A 113 -23.00 -13.78 -8.34
C ALA A 113 -23.58 -15.15 -8.01
N ILE A 114 -22.97 -15.85 -7.05
CA ILE A 114 -23.50 -17.11 -6.50
C ILE A 114 -24.07 -16.80 -5.12
N SER A 115 -25.39 -16.93 -4.98
CA SER A 115 -26.10 -16.72 -3.72
C SER A 115 -27.04 -17.89 -3.47
N GLY A 116 -27.00 -18.48 -2.27
CA GLY A 116 -27.81 -19.64 -1.93
C GLY A 116 -27.62 -20.86 -2.85
N GLY A 117 -26.43 -21.01 -3.46
CA GLY A 117 -26.14 -22.08 -4.42
C GLY A 117 -26.75 -21.87 -5.82
N GLN A 118 -27.25 -20.67 -6.11
CA GLN A 118 -27.80 -20.30 -7.42
C GLN A 118 -27.02 -19.15 -8.03
N SER A 119 -27.04 -19.09 -9.35
CA SER A 119 -26.46 -17.99 -10.12
C SER A 119 -27.52 -16.87 -10.26
N VAL A 120 -27.30 -15.76 -9.58
CA VAL A 120 -28.22 -14.62 -9.56
C VAL A 120 -27.53 -13.32 -9.97
N PRO A 121 -28.24 -12.37 -10.61
CA PRO A 121 -27.74 -11.02 -10.79
C PRO A 121 -27.64 -10.30 -9.43
N GLU A 122 -26.48 -9.74 -9.14
CA GLU A 122 -26.25 -8.97 -7.91
C GLU A 122 -25.28 -7.81 -8.15
N VAL A 123 -25.53 -6.67 -7.51
CA VAL A 123 -24.61 -5.52 -7.56
C VAL A 123 -23.30 -5.90 -6.87
N GLY A 124 -22.20 -5.82 -7.59
CA GLY A 124 -20.88 -6.25 -7.11
C GLY A 124 -20.53 -7.70 -7.48
N GLY A 125 -21.33 -8.37 -8.31
CA GLY A 125 -21.00 -9.70 -8.82
C GLY A 125 -19.59 -9.72 -9.45
N GLY A 126 -18.75 -10.68 -9.03
CA GLY A 126 -17.35 -10.79 -9.45
C GLY A 126 -16.32 -10.39 -8.40
N VAL A 127 -16.67 -9.62 -7.37
CA VAL A 127 -15.72 -9.12 -6.35
C VAL A 127 -15.04 -10.26 -5.56
N CYS A 128 -15.69 -11.41 -5.39
CA CYS A 128 -15.08 -12.59 -4.79
C CYS A 128 -13.85 -13.09 -5.58
N GLN A 129 -13.73 -12.77 -6.87
CA GLN A 129 -12.50 -13.08 -7.60
C GLN A 129 -11.34 -12.19 -7.14
N THR A 130 -11.57 -10.92 -6.85
CA THR A 130 -10.54 -10.02 -6.29
C THR A 130 -10.08 -10.51 -4.92
N SER A 131 -11.01 -10.84 -4.02
CA SER A 131 -10.66 -11.35 -2.69
C SER A 131 -9.93 -12.68 -2.75
N SER A 132 -10.33 -13.60 -3.63
CA SER A 132 -9.64 -14.88 -3.84
C SER A 132 -8.23 -14.69 -4.42
N THR A 133 -8.07 -13.74 -5.34
CA THR A 133 -6.75 -13.41 -5.91
C THR A 133 -5.82 -12.85 -4.83
N LEU A 134 -6.33 -11.93 -4.01
CA LEU A 134 -5.58 -11.37 -2.89
C LEU A 134 -5.24 -12.45 -1.86
N PHE A 135 -6.20 -13.29 -1.46
CA PHE A 135 -5.98 -14.41 -0.54
C PHE A 135 -4.83 -15.31 -0.98
N ASN A 136 -4.80 -15.69 -2.26
CA ASN A 136 -3.71 -16.52 -2.79
C ASN A 136 -2.35 -15.81 -2.75
N ALA A 137 -2.31 -14.52 -3.02
CA ALA A 137 -1.08 -13.74 -2.92
C ALA A 137 -0.59 -13.67 -1.47
N VAL A 138 -1.49 -13.39 -0.52
CA VAL A 138 -1.20 -13.29 0.92
C VAL A 138 -0.73 -14.63 1.48
N ALA A 139 -1.42 -15.72 1.16
CA ALA A 139 -1.04 -17.08 1.59
C ALA A 139 0.35 -17.47 1.05
N ARG A 140 0.67 -17.13 -0.20
CA ARG A 140 2.00 -17.38 -0.80
C ARG A 140 3.11 -16.50 -0.20
N ALA A 141 2.75 -15.35 0.38
CA ALA A 141 3.65 -14.51 1.13
C ALA A 141 3.92 -15.04 2.56
N ASN A 142 3.31 -16.15 2.94
CA ASN A 142 3.35 -16.75 4.28
C ASN A 142 2.86 -15.77 5.38
N LEU A 143 1.89 -14.93 5.04
CA LEU A 143 1.23 -14.05 6.00
C LEU A 143 0.07 -14.80 6.66
N GLU A 144 -0.23 -14.47 7.91
CA GLU A 144 -1.31 -15.09 8.66
C GLU A 144 -2.69 -14.79 8.03
N ILE A 145 -3.51 -15.83 7.89
CA ILE A 145 -4.90 -15.73 7.43
C ILE A 145 -5.81 -15.80 8.64
N VAL A 146 -6.24 -14.65 9.13
CA VAL A 146 -7.10 -14.54 10.33
C VAL A 146 -8.48 -15.14 10.08
N TYR A 147 -9.06 -14.87 8.91
CA TYR A 147 -10.37 -15.39 8.54
C TYR A 147 -10.49 -15.56 7.02
N ARG A 148 -11.09 -16.65 6.59
CA ARG A 148 -11.42 -16.94 5.20
C ARG A 148 -12.63 -17.85 5.12
N SER A 149 -13.57 -17.56 4.24
CA SER A 149 -14.72 -18.41 3.94
C SER A 149 -14.65 -18.91 2.49
N PRO A 150 -14.84 -20.20 2.21
CA PRO A 150 -14.95 -20.71 0.84
C PRO A 150 -16.32 -20.44 0.26
N HIS A 151 -16.44 -20.48 -1.08
CA HIS A 151 -17.74 -20.57 -1.72
C HIS A 151 -18.40 -21.92 -1.47
N ALA A 152 -19.73 -21.97 -1.43
CA ALA A 152 -20.48 -23.19 -1.40
C ALA A 152 -20.28 -24.03 -2.68
N TRP A 153 -19.95 -23.39 -3.81
CA TRP A 153 -19.64 -24.01 -5.10
C TRP A 153 -18.23 -23.64 -5.53
N PRO A 154 -17.46 -24.58 -6.10
CA PRO A 154 -16.11 -24.29 -6.55
C PRO A 154 -16.09 -23.15 -7.58
N SER A 155 -15.27 -22.16 -7.36
CA SER A 155 -15.01 -21.11 -8.34
C SER A 155 -14.11 -21.64 -9.46
N SER A 156 -14.33 -21.15 -10.69
CA SER A 156 -13.57 -21.58 -11.87
C SER A 156 -12.26 -20.82 -12.08
N TYR A 157 -12.04 -19.70 -11.36
CA TYR A 157 -10.89 -18.81 -11.55
C TYR A 157 -9.70 -19.11 -10.62
N VAL A 158 -9.87 -20.00 -9.64
CA VAL A 158 -8.80 -20.54 -8.77
C VAL A 158 -8.95 -22.04 -8.61
N GLN A 159 -7.92 -22.70 -8.11
CA GLN A 159 -7.98 -24.11 -7.74
C GLN A 159 -8.99 -24.34 -6.61
N LYS A 160 -9.59 -25.53 -6.56
CA LYS A 160 -10.53 -25.92 -5.50
C LYS A 160 -9.87 -25.71 -4.12
N GLY A 161 -10.59 -25.07 -3.21
CA GLY A 161 -10.11 -24.76 -1.87
C GLY A 161 -9.22 -23.53 -1.78
N MET A 162 -8.91 -22.85 -2.90
CA MET A 162 -8.08 -21.64 -2.93
C MET A 162 -8.90 -20.37 -3.18
N ASP A 163 -10.19 -20.42 -2.95
CA ASP A 163 -11.10 -19.28 -3.06
C ASP A 163 -11.35 -18.62 -1.69
N ALA A 164 -11.71 -17.38 -1.69
CA ALA A 164 -12.12 -16.62 -0.52
C ALA A 164 -13.32 -15.74 -0.89
N THR A 165 -14.49 -16.11 -0.38
CA THR A 165 -15.73 -15.36 -0.64
C THR A 165 -15.85 -14.17 0.29
N VAL A 166 -16.50 -13.12 -0.18
CA VAL A 166 -16.83 -11.92 0.58
C VAL A 166 -18.28 -11.55 0.37
N ASN A 167 -18.93 -11.19 1.46
CA ASN A 167 -20.30 -10.73 1.51
C ASN A 167 -20.40 -9.44 2.31
N TRP A 168 -21.49 -8.69 2.21
CA TRP A 168 -21.71 -7.49 3.00
C TRP A 168 -23.09 -7.57 3.68
N PRO A 169 -23.19 -7.22 4.99
CA PRO A 169 -22.10 -7.04 5.96
C PRO A 169 -21.54 -8.39 6.44
N ASN A 170 -20.28 -8.41 6.87
CA ASN A 170 -19.66 -9.49 7.63
C ASN A 170 -19.20 -8.93 8.95
#